data_1fe987b29382183c49648e69e12dbefb
#
_entry.id   1fe987b29382183c49648e69e12dbefb
#
_cell.length_a   1.000
_cell.length_b   1.000
_cell.length_c   1.000
_cell.angle_alpha   90.00
_cell.angle_beta   90.00
_cell.angle_gamma   90.00
#
_symmetry.space_group_name_H-M   'P 1'
#
loop_
_entity.id
_entity.type
_entity.pdbx_description
1 polymer ?
#
loop_
_entity_poly.entity_id
_entity_poly.type
_entity_poly.pdbx_seq_one_letter_code
_entity_poly.pdbx_strand_id
1 'polypeptide(L)'
;GKDIIGKAQTGTGKTLAFVLPLIQMLDENISTPQVLILTPTRELALQITTVVEELLKDSAFEVVSVYGGHDVEKQKNQLKNNAQFVVGTPGRILDHIREGSINFKNLKHVVIDEADQMMAFGFMEDLDLLFDKTPEKMQKMIFSATIPDMIRKLARKIMNNAINIDIDPESVVIDNIRQVVVRTTEERRLQSLEMALKEFKPFMAMIFCKSKERANELYDNMVNLRYDVEILHGDFSQNKRENIMKRFRELKFPFLVTTDISARGMDIDGITHVFNYDIPRQIEYYIHRVGRTGRAGEKGIAVSFVSDKEVEQMKKIQKTVGISIPEVYDRSPDERKRMNIETLLEGKVKTKEVRYRKTTKSKPSLVNARKSGKKRTNPRKGSAE
;
A
#
# COMPACT_ATOMS: atom_id res chain seq x y z
N GLY A 1 7.87 18.33 -13.74
CA GLY A 1 7.58 19.31 -12.70
C GLY A 1 6.10 19.53 -12.38
N LYS A 2 5.14 18.66 -12.83
CA LYS A 2 3.74 18.71 -12.40
C LYS A 2 3.54 17.82 -11.19
N ASP A 3 2.62 18.18 -10.31
CA ASP A 3 2.22 17.34 -9.19
C ASP A 3 1.54 16.05 -9.69
N ILE A 4 1.75 14.94 -8.99
CA ILE A 4 1.28 13.62 -9.41
C ILE A 4 0.55 12.92 -8.26
N ILE A 5 -0.61 12.36 -8.55
CA ILE A 5 -1.27 11.36 -7.70
C ILE A 5 -1.25 10.03 -8.43
N GLY A 6 -0.40 9.11 -7.97
CA GLY A 6 -0.25 7.77 -8.51
C GLY A 6 -1.01 6.75 -7.67
N LYS A 7 -2.06 6.15 -8.22
CA LYS A 7 -2.71 4.99 -7.60
C LYS A 7 -2.11 3.72 -8.20
N ALA A 8 -1.38 2.98 -7.38
CA ALA A 8 -0.77 1.72 -7.76
C ALA A 8 -0.52 0.84 -6.52
N GLN A 9 -0.62 -0.47 -6.67
CA GLN A 9 -0.36 -1.43 -5.58
C GLN A 9 1.14 -1.59 -5.27
N THR A 10 1.47 -2.20 -4.12
CA THR A 10 2.85 -2.62 -3.81
C THR A 10 3.33 -3.66 -4.82
N GLY A 11 4.62 -3.63 -5.17
CA GLY A 11 5.20 -4.57 -6.15
C GLY A 11 5.03 -4.17 -7.62
N THR A 12 4.40 -3.04 -7.94
CA THR A 12 4.22 -2.55 -9.33
C THR A 12 5.39 -1.71 -9.83
N GLY A 13 6.48 -1.59 -9.07
CA GLY A 13 7.62 -0.76 -9.44
C GLY A 13 7.50 0.73 -9.10
N LYS A 14 6.54 1.14 -8.24
CA LYS A 14 6.36 2.54 -7.83
C LYS A 14 7.65 3.23 -7.39
N THR A 15 8.44 2.57 -6.55
CA THR A 15 9.69 3.13 -6.02
C THR A 15 10.62 3.56 -7.14
N LEU A 16 10.87 2.69 -8.12
CA LEU A 16 11.69 3.03 -9.28
C LEU A 16 11.04 4.11 -10.15
N ALA A 17 9.72 4.10 -10.29
CA ALA A 17 9.00 5.07 -11.10
C ALA A 17 9.16 6.52 -10.59
N PHE A 18 9.34 6.73 -9.28
CA PHE A 18 9.65 8.07 -8.78
C PHE A 18 11.14 8.30 -8.51
N VAL A 19 11.91 7.30 -8.08
CA VAL A 19 13.33 7.50 -7.77
C VAL A 19 14.16 7.79 -9.01
N LEU A 20 13.98 7.03 -10.10
CA LEU A 20 14.79 7.21 -11.31
C LEU A 20 14.69 8.63 -11.91
N PRO A 21 13.50 9.21 -12.13
CA PRO A 21 13.41 10.59 -12.60
C PRO A 21 13.98 11.60 -11.60
N LEU A 22 13.82 11.35 -10.30
CA LEU A 22 14.33 12.26 -9.26
C LEU A 22 15.85 12.32 -9.25
N ILE A 23 16.54 11.19 -9.43
CA ILE A 23 18.00 11.16 -9.56
C ILE A 23 18.46 12.00 -10.76
N GLN A 24 17.77 11.89 -11.91
CA GLN A 24 18.11 12.65 -13.10
C GLN A 24 17.92 14.17 -12.95
N MET A 25 17.11 14.61 -11.99
CA MET A 25 16.80 16.01 -11.72
C MET A 25 17.62 16.62 -10.60
N LEU A 26 18.55 15.88 -9.98
CA LEU A 26 19.44 16.40 -8.96
C LEU A 26 20.44 17.40 -9.56
N ASP A 27 20.76 18.40 -8.76
CA ASP A 27 21.78 19.39 -9.08
C ASP A 27 23.02 19.14 -8.21
N GLU A 28 24.14 18.81 -8.85
CA GLU A 28 25.41 18.49 -8.18
C GLU A 28 26.00 19.67 -7.41
N ASN A 29 25.62 20.89 -7.75
CA ASN A 29 26.10 22.10 -7.07
C ASN A 29 25.36 22.36 -5.75
N ILE A 30 24.31 21.58 -5.43
CA ILE A 30 23.51 21.75 -4.23
C ILE A 30 23.77 20.58 -3.28
N SER A 31 24.45 20.87 -2.18
CA SER A 31 24.83 19.88 -1.15
C SER A 31 23.79 19.65 -0.06
N THR A 32 22.64 20.31 -0.13
CA THR A 32 21.53 20.16 0.83
C THR A 32 20.41 19.30 0.26
N PRO A 33 19.44 18.85 1.08
CA PRO A 33 18.33 18.04 0.62
C PRO A 33 17.53 18.68 -0.52
N GLN A 34 17.43 17.96 -1.62
CA GLN A 34 16.66 18.34 -2.81
C GLN A 34 15.41 17.47 -2.97
N VAL A 35 15.44 16.25 -2.42
CA VAL A 35 14.36 15.27 -2.47
C VAL A 35 14.03 14.79 -1.06
N LEU A 36 12.75 14.83 -0.71
CA LEU A 36 12.21 14.25 0.51
C LEU A 36 11.22 13.14 0.15
N ILE A 37 11.44 11.95 0.67
CA ILE A 37 10.52 10.81 0.54
C ILE A 37 9.96 10.49 1.91
N LEU A 38 8.66 10.66 2.06
CA LEU A 38 7.92 10.39 3.29
C LEU A 38 7.30 8.99 3.22
N THR A 39 7.49 8.21 4.27
CA THR A 39 6.98 6.86 4.40
C THR A 39 6.26 6.68 5.74
N PRO A 40 5.22 5.82 5.82
CA PRO A 40 4.48 5.59 7.06
C PRO A 40 5.28 4.79 8.10
N THR A 41 6.27 4.00 7.67
CA THR A 41 7.03 3.09 8.53
C THR A 41 8.53 3.22 8.31
N ARG A 42 9.28 2.83 9.33
CA ARG A 42 10.75 2.79 9.30
C ARG A 42 11.26 1.76 8.31
N GLU A 43 10.59 0.63 8.26
CA GLU A 43 10.93 -0.48 7.38
C GLU A 43 10.87 -0.05 5.92
N LEU A 44 9.81 0.66 5.55
CA LEU A 44 9.69 1.20 4.18
C LEU A 44 10.72 2.30 3.91
N ALA A 45 11.02 3.16 4.91
CA ALA A 45 12.09 4.13 4.76
C ALA A 45 13.44 3.47 4.46
N LEU A 46 13.79 2.42 5.21
CA LEU A 46 15.02 1.66 5.00
C LEU A 46 15.06 1.00 3.62
N GLN A 47 13.95 0.37 3.19
CA GLN A 47 13.87 -0.26 1.88
C GLN A 47 14.11 0.74 0.74
N ILE A 48 13.42 1.88 0.79
CA ILE A 48 13.59 2.92 -0.23
C ILE A 48 15.02 3.47 -0.16
N THR A 49 15.58 3.66 1.03
CA THR A 49 16.98 4.11 1.18
C THR A 49 17.93 3.14 0.52
N THR A 50 17.81 1.83 0.76
CA THR A 50 18.66 0.81 0.12
C THR A 50 18.55 0.84 -1.40
N VAL A 51 17.34 0.99 -1.96
CA VAL A 51 17.15 1.12 -3.41
C VAL A 51 17.83 2.38 -3.95
N VAL A 52 17.71 3.51 -3.23
CA VAL A 52 18.35 4.77 -3.63
C VAL A 52 19.88 4.65 -3.54
N GLU A 53 20.43 4.05 -2.47
CA GLU A 53 21.86 3.79 -2.30
C GLU A 53 22.43 2.97 -3.46
N GLU A 54 21.74 1.89 -3.84
CA GLU A 54 22.16 1.06 -4.98
C GLU A 54 22.20 1.83 -6.30
N LEU A 55 21.22 2.70 -6.53
CA LEU A 55 21.14 3.51 -7.74
C LEU A 55 22.14 4.68 -7.74
N LEU A 56 22.54 5.15 -6.57
CA LEU A 56 23.52 6.25 -6.42
C LEU A 56 24.96 5.77 -6.28
N LYS A 57 25.22 4.46 -6.31
CA LYS A 57 26.52 3.84 -5.98
C LYS A 57 27.72 4.45 -6.75
N ASP A 58 27.49 4.84 -8.01
CA ASP A 58 28.53 5.41 -8.87
C ASP A 58 28.38 6.92 -9.05
N SER A 59 27.68 7.60 -8.14
CA SER A 59 27.44 9.05 -8.13
C SER A 59 28.04 9.73 -6.91
N ALA A 60 28.11 11.07 -6.93
CA ALA A 60 28.50 11.89 -5.80
C ALA A 60 27.33 12.22 -4.84
N PHE A 61 26.13 11.73 -5.14
CA PHE A 61 24.93 11.99 -4.35
C PHE A 61 24.79 11.00 -3.19
N GLU A 62 24.22 11.48 -2.11
CA GLU A 62 23.99 10.67 -0.93
C GLU A 62 22.51 10.65 -0.51
N VAL A 63 22.11 9.58 0.16
CA VAL A 63 20.80 9.43 0.76
C VAL A 63 20.93 9.16 2.25
N VAL A 64 20.05 9.77 3.04
CA VAL A 64 19.97 9.55 4.50
C VAL A 64 18.58 9.11 4.89
N SER A 65 18.50 8.05 5.69
CA SER A 65 17.26 7.60 6.31
C SER A 65 17.03 8.27 7.68
N VAL A 66 15.82 8.82 7.88
CA VAL A 66 15.43 9.59 9.07
C VAL A 66 14.14 9.02 9.67
N TYR A 67 14.25 8.22 10.73
CA TYR A 67 13.11 7.56 11.37
C TYR A 67 13.33 7.38 12.87
N GLY A 68 12.27 7.18 13.63
CA GLY A 68 12.33 7.06 15.08
C GLY A 68 12.92 5.72 15.56
N GLY A 69 13.45 5.66 16.79
CA GLY A 69 13.98 4.45 17.43
C GLY A 69 15.44 4.14 17.15
N HIS A 70 16.14 5.00 16.43
CA HIS A 70 17.59 5.02 16.29
C HIS A 70 18.21 6.24 16.95
N ASP A 71 19.53 6.21 17.11
CA ASP A 71 20.33 7.28 17.69
C ASP A 71 20.18 8.57 16.86
N VAL A 72 19.61 9.58 17.50
CA VAL A 72 19.38 10.91 16.90
C VAL A 72 20.70 11.56 16.48
N GLU A 73 21.75 11.42 17.31
CA GLU A 73 23.04 12.04 17.03
C GLU A 73 23.71 11.43 15.79
N LYS A 74 23.55 10.11 15.60
CA LYS A 74 24.03 9.46 14.38
C LYS A 74 23.32 9.99 13.14
N GLN A 75 22.00 10.17 13.19
CA GLN A 75 21.23 10.75 12.09
C GLN A 75 21.63 12.20 11.83
N LYS A 76 21.84 13.02 12.87
CA LYS A 76 22.34 14.40 12.75
C LYS A 76 23.70 14.45 12.03
N ASN A 77 24.60 13.56 12.38
CA ASN A 77 25.92 13.49 11.75
C ASN A 77 25.82 13.09 10.26
N GLN A 78 24.95 12.15 9.92
CA GLN A 78 24.70 11.79 8.54
C GLN A 78 24.06 12.94 7.73
N LEU A 79 23.13 13.69 8.33
CA LEU A 79 22.49 14.85 7.68
C LEU A 79 23.47 16.01 7.42
N LYS A 80 24.57 16.10 8.19
CA LYS A 80 25.64 17.08 7.93
C LYS A 80 26.52 16.73 6.72
N ASN A 81 26.47 15.50 6.24
CA ASN A 81 27.31 14.99 5.14
C ASN A 81 26.73 15.23 3.75
N ASN A 82 25.95 16.30 3.58
CA ASN A 82 25.47 16.74 2.26
C ASN A 82 24.55 15.76 1.53
N ALA A 83 23.60 15.14 2.22
CA ALA A 83 22.63 14.24 1.60
C ALA A 83 21.61 15.02 0.73
N GLN A 84 21.52 14.67 -0.54
CA GLN A 84 20.52 15.23 -1.46
C GLN A 84 19.16 14.55 -1.34
N PHE A 85 19.16 13.27 -0.98
CA PHE A 85 17.93 12.52 -0.65
C PHE A 85 17.77 12.36 0.85
N VAL A 86 16.56 12.64 1.33
CA VAL A 86 16.13 12.30 2.68
C VAL A 86 14.92 11.41 2.60
N VAL A 87 14.98 10.23 3.21
CA VAL A 87 13.87 9.27 3.28
C VAL A 87 13.48 9.08 4.74
N GLY A 88 12.21 9.27 5.10
CA GLY A 88 11.89 9.14 6.51
C GLY A 88 10.41 9.16 6.87
N THR A 89 10.16 9.02 8.18
CA THR A 89 8.82 9.11 8.76
C THR A 89 8.51 10.55 9.18
N PRO A 90 7.26 11.03 8.99
CA PRO A 90 6.90 12.44 9.21
C PRO A 90 7.33 13.01 10.55
N GLY A 91 6.99 12.35 11.66
CA GLY A 91 7.31 12.83 13.00
C GLY A 91 8.80 13.03 13.25
N ARG A 92 9.68 12.09 12.81
CA ARG A 92 11.13 12.23 12.99
C ARG A 92 11.74 13.32 12.09
N ILE A 93 11.21 13.51 10.89
CA ILE A 93 11.60 14.64 10.03
C ILE A 93 11.27 15.96 10.71
N LEU A 94 10.07 16.08 11.31
CA LEU A 94 9.69 17.27 12.08
C LEU A 94 10.60 17.54 13.28
N ASP A 95 11.02 16.50 14.00
CA ASP A 95 11.97 16.64 15.11
C ASP A 95 13.28 17.26 14.62
N HIS A 96 13.85 16.75 13.52
CA HIS A 96 15.07 17.28 12.93
C HIS A 96 14.92 18.72 12.38
N ILE A 97 13.73 19.09 11.87
CA ILE A 97 13.43 20.48 11.47
C ILE A 97 13.41 21.38 12.70
N ARG A 98 12.73 20.97 13.80
CA ARG A 98 12.65 21.75 15.05
C ARG A 98 14.02 21.97 15.69
N GLU A 99 14.88 20.95 15.62
CA GLU A 99 16.26 21.00 16.14
C GLU A 99 17.23 21.73 15.20
N GLY A 100 16.80 22.12 14.00
CA GLY A 100 17.65 22.78 13.00
C GLY A 100 18.73 21.88 12.40
N SER A 101 18.64 20.58 12.60
CA SER A 101 19.60 19.61 12.05
C SER A 101 19.33 19.25 10.59
N ILE A 102 18.18 19.65 10.04
CA ILE A 102 17.83 19.53 8.62
C ILE A 102 17.25 20.86 8.12
N ASN A 103 17.61 21.23 6.89
CA ASN A 103 17.11 22.43 6.23
C ASN A 103 16.62 22.11 4.83
N PHE A 104 15.35 22.36 4.58
CA PHE A 104 14.69 22.10 3.31
C PHE A 104 14.63 23.33 2.36
N LYS A 105 15.46 24.34 2.55
CA LYS A 105 15.46 25.56 1.71
C LYS A 105 15.60 25.27 0.22
N ASN A 106 16.35 24.24 -0.14
CA ASN A 106 16.58 23.83 -1.53
C ASN A 106 15.78 22.60 -1.96
N LEU A 107 14.75 22.23 -1.20
CA LEU A 107 13.89 21.10 -1.51
C LEU A 107 13.10 21.38 -2.80
N LYS A 108 13.24 20.52 -3.79
CA LYS A 108 12.60 20.63 -5.10
C LYS A 108 11.47 19.62 -5.29
N HIS A 109 11.54 18.47 -4.59
CA HIS A 109 10.62 17.36 -4.77
C HIS A 109 10.25 16.71 -3.44
N VAL A 110 8.96 16.44 -3.25
CA VAL A 110 8.45 15.65 -2.13
C VAL A 110 7.62 14.49 -2.67
N VAL A 111 7.91 13.30 -2.16
CA VAL A 111 7.14 12.08 -2.40
C VAL A 111 6.49 11.66 -1.10
N ILE A 112 5.20 11.37 -1.13
CA ILE A 112 4.47 10.69 -0.06
C ILE A 112 4.15 9.29 -0.58
N ASP A 113 4.84 8.28 -0.07
CA ASP A 113 4.57 6.88 -0.44
C ASP A 113 3.70 6.19 0.62
N GLU A 114 2.84 5.27 0.17
CA GLU A 114 1.81 4.61 0.98
C GLU A 114 0.95 5.61 1.78
N ALA A 115 0.44 6.65 1.10
CA ALA A 115 -0.30 7.74 1.72
C ALA A 115 -1.55 7.28 2.48
N ASP A 116 -2.25 6.24 2.02
CA ASP A 116 -3.39 5.63 2.73
C ASP A 116 -2.97 5.06 4.09
N GLN A 117 -1.79 4.49 4.19
CA GLN A 117 -1.26 4.03 5.46
C GLN A 117 -0.85 5.20 6.38
N MET A 118 -0.28 6.28 5.83
CA MET A 118 0.01 7.48 6.63
C MET A 118 -1.26 8.04 7.27
N MET A 119 -2.37 8.08 6.51
CA MET A 119 -3.67 8.50 7.05
C MET A 119 -4.14 7.56 8.16
N ALA A 120 -4.03 6.25 7.96
CA ALA A 120 -4.44 5.24 8.94
C ALA A 120 -3.63 5.30 10.26
N PHE A 121 -2.37 5.79 10.19
CA PHE A 121 -1.52 6.00 11.37
C PHE A 121 -1.69 7.36 12.04
N GLY A 122 -2.51 8.24 11.47
CA GLY A 122 -2.78 9.56 12.04
C GLY A 122 -1.73 10.62 11.74
N PHE A 123 -0.86 10.43 10.74
CA PHE A 123 0.19 11.38 10.37
C PHE A 123 -0.31 12.64 9.64
N MET A 124 -1.64 12.86 9.59
CA MET A 124 -2.19 14.01 8.85
C MET A 124 -1.69 15.34 9.41
N GLU A 125 -1.69 15.50 10.74
CA GLU A 125 -1.21 16.70 11.42
C GLU A 125 0.30 16.90 11.21
N ASP A 126 1.07 15.82 11.27
CA ASP A 126 2.52 15.89 11.02
C ASP A 126 2.82 16.31 9.58
N LEU A 127 2.05 15.81 8.59
CA LEU A 127 2.20 16.24 7.20
C LEU A 127 1.86 17.72 7.03
N ASP A 128 0.79 18.19 7.64
CA ASP A 128 0.42 19.61 7.60
C ASP A 128 1.54 20.50 8.14
N LEU A 129 2.06 20.18 9.34
CA LEU A 129 3.17 20.91 9.96
C LEU A 129 4.46 20.85 9.13
N LEU A 130 4.71 19.74 8.45
CA LEU A 130 5.88 19.55 7.60
C LEU A 130 5.78 20.45 6.35
N PHE A 131 4.61 20.46 5.68
CA PHE A 131 4.42 21.29 4.50
C PHE A 131 4.51 22.79 4.81
N ASP A 132 4.11 23.22 6.01
CA ASP A 132 4.31 24.62 6.47
C ASP A 132 5.79 25.02 6.62
N LYS A 133 6.70 24.03 6.70
CA LYS A 133 8.16 24.24 6.85
C LYS A 133 8.96 23.95 5.59
N THR A 134 8.30 23.63 4.51
CA THR A 134 8.92 23.33 3.21
C THR A 134 8.61 24.42 2.19
N PRO A 135 9.42 24.58 1.11
CA PRO A 135 9.14 25.56 0.08
C PRO A 135 7.78 25.33 -0.60
N GLU A 136 7.06 26.42 -0.86
CA GLU A 136 5.76 26.32 -1.57
C GLU A 136 5.92 25.79 -2.99
N LYS A 137 6.97 26.28 -3.68
CA LYS A 137 7.27 25.92 -5.08
C LYS A 137 8.14 24.67 -5.16
N MET A 138 7.53 23.52 -4.99
CA MET A 138 8.17 22.22 -5.18
C MET A 138 7.18 21.26 -5.82
N GLN A 139 7.67 20.27 -6.54
CA GLN A 139 6.83 19.19 -7.06
C GLN A 139 6.43 18.25 -5.92
N LYS A 140 5.15 17.90 -5.87
CA LYS A 140 4.59 16.99 -4.87
C LYS A 140 4.04 15.76 -5.57
N MET A 141 4.38 14.60 -5.07
CA MET A 141 3.95 13.32 -5.61
C MET A 141 3.33 12.49 -4.47
N ILE A 142 2.12 12.00 -4.66
CA ILE A 142 1.42 11.11 -3.72
C ILE A 142 1.27 9.75 -4.39
N PHE A 143 1.80 8.71 -3.77
CA PHE A 143 1.60 7.33 -4.19
C PHE A 143 0.82 6.57 -3.12
N SER A 144 -0.17 5.80 -3.55
CA SER A 144 -1.04 5.04 -2.66
C SER A 144 -1.70 3.87 -3.39
N ALA A 145 -2.01 2.80 -2.67
CA ALA A 145 -2.79 1.70 -3.22
C ALA A 145 -4.27 2.08 -3.34
N THR A 146 -4.77 2.90 -2.42
CA THR A 146 -6.14 3.41 -2.40
C THR A 146 -6.15 4.94 -2.28
N ILE A 147 -7.17 5.60 -2.83
CA ILE A 147 -7.32 7.06 -2.76
C ILE A 147 -8.63 7.42 -2.04
N PRO A 148 -8.69 7.23 -0.71
CA PRO A 148 -9.85 7.65 0.08
C PRO A 148 -10.00 9.18 0.13
N ASP A 149 -11.15 9.65 0.61
CA ASP A 149 -11.46 11.09 0.66
C ASP A 149 -10.44 11.92 1.46
N MET A 150 -9.80 11.33 2.46
CA MET A 150 -8.74 12.01 3.24
C MET A 150 -7.53 12.34 2.37
N ILE A 151 -7.08 11.42 1.51
CA ILE A 151 -5.98 11.68 0.56
C ILE A 151 -6.40 12.72 -0.46
N ARG A 152 -7.64 12.68 -0.96
CA ARG A 152 -8.17 13.72 -1.87
C ARG A 152 -8.18 15.10 -1.21
N LYS A 153 -8.51 15.17 0.09
CA LYS A 153 -8.45 16.43 0.86
C LYS A 153 -7.02 16.92 1.02
N LEU A 154 -6.09 16.04 1.40
CA LEU A 154 -4.67 16.37 1.48
C LEU A 154 -4.15 16.91 0.13
N ALA A 155 -4.39 16.17 -0.96
CA ALA A 155 -3.96 16.55 -2.29
C ALA A 155 -4.49 17.93 -2.70
N ARG A 156 -5.78 18.23 -2.46
CA ARG A 156 -6.35 19.56 -2.75
C ARG A 156 -5.70 20.69 -1.93
N LYS A 157 -5.25 20.37 -0.71
CA LYS A 157 -4.60 21.35 0.17
C LYS A 157 -3.17 21.68 -0.26
N ILE A 158 -2.39 20.65 -0.62
CA ILE A 158 -0.95 20.80 -0.81
C ILE A 158 -0.51 20.82 -2.28
N MET A 159 -1.30 20.29 -3.21
CA MET A 159 -0.92 20.11 -4.62
C MET A 159 -1.57 21.14 -5.54
N ASN A 160 -0.90 21.41 -6.67
CA ASN A 160 -1.38 22.33 -7.69
C ASN A 160 -1.61 21.59 -9.02
N ASN A 161 -2.88 21.48 -9.44
CA ASN A 161 -3.28 20.82 -10.70
C ASN A 161 -2.64 19.45 -10.93
N ALA A 162 -2.71 18.58 -9.91
CA ALA A 162 -2.08 17.27 -9.95
C ALA A 162 -2.62 16.39 -11.09
N ILE A 163 -1.71 15.69 -11.76
CA ILE A 163 -2.05 14.64 -12.73
C ILE A 163 -2.40 13.38 -11.94
N ASN A 164 -3.57 12.83 -12.21
CA ASN A 164 -3.97 11.54 -11.66
C ASN A 164 -3.52 10.43 -12.62
N ILE A 165 -2.70 9.53 -12.12
CA ILE A 165 -2.27 8.32 -12.81
C ILE A 165 -2.87 7.15 -12.04
N ASP A 166 -3.83 6.48 -12.64
CA ASP A 166 -4.45 5.27 -12.09
C ASP A 166 -3.94 4.09 -12.89
N ILE A 167 -3.02 3.33 -12.28
CA ILE A 167 -2.59 2.06 -12.80
C ILE A 167 -3.55 1.05 -12.23
N ASP A 168 -4.54 0.70 -13.04
CA ASP A 168 -5.60 -0.21 -12.64
C ASP A 168 -4.99 -1.60 -12.40
N PRO A 169 -4.98 -2.08 -11.16
CA PRO A 169 -4.42 -3.39 -10.86
C PRO A 169 -5.48 -4.49 -11.04
N GLU A 170 -6.52 -4.23 -11.86
CA GLU A 170 -7.73 -5.06 -11.86
C GLU A 170 -7.47 -6.55 -12.12
N SER A 171 -6.23 -6.96 -12.45
CA SER A 171 -6.01 -8.38 -12.68
C SER A 171 -4.71 -8.96 -12.10
N VAL A 172 -3.63 -8.21 -12.02
CA VAL A 172 -2.30 -8.86 -11.95
C VAL A 172 -1.95 -9.41 -10.57
N VAL A 173 -2.31 -8.76 -9.46
CA VAL A 173 -1.90 -9.24 -8.12
C VAL A 173 -2.96 -10.16 -7.50
N ILE A 174 -4.24 -9.89 -7.72
CA ILE A 174 -5.33 -10.74 -7.17
C ILE A 174 -5.51 -12.01 -7.98
N ASP A 175 -5.26 -11.97 -9.31
CA ASP A 175 -5.37 -13.13 -10.20
C ASP A 175 -4.31 -14.21 -9.91
N ASN A 176 -3.15 -13.82 -9.39
CA ASN A 176 -2.10 -14.75 -8.97
C ASN A 176 -2.31 -15.28 -7.55
N ILE A 177 -3.26 -14.74 -6.79
CA ILE A 177 -3.51 -15.14 -5.40
C ILE A 177 -4.84 -15.90 -5.32
N ARG A 178 -4.75 -17.18 -5.04
CA ARG A 178 -5.94 -17.98 -4.72
C ARG A 178 -6.43 -17.63 -3.32
N GLN A 179 -7.71 -17.32 -3.22
CA GLN A 179 -8.31 -16.92 -1.96
C GLN A 179 -9.39 -17.92 -1.54
N VAL A 180 -9.44 -18.23 -0.24
CA VAL A 180 -10.40 -19.16 0.35
C VAL A 180 -10.92 -18.58 1.67
N VAL A 181 -12.23 -18.66 1.87
CA VAL A 181 -12.87 -18.37 3.17
C VAL A 181 -13.15 -19.67 3.88
N VAL A 182 -12.64 -19.81 5.11
CA VAL A 182 -12.95 -20.92 6.01
C VAL A 182 -13.98 -20.43 7.04
N ARG A 183 -15.20 -20.91 6.93
CA ARG A 183 -16.27 -20.63 7.90
C ARG A 183 -16.02 -21.43 9.17
N THR A 184 -15.91 -20.73 10.28
CA THR A 184 -15.55 -21.29 11.59
C THR A 184 -16.30 -20.57 12.71
N THR A 185 -16.12 -21.00 13.96
CA THR A 185 -16.53 -20.26 15.14
C THR A 185 -15.32 -19.71 15.89
N GLU A 186 -15.54 -18.78 16.81
CA GLU A 186 -14.43 -18.18 17.57
C GLU A 186 -13.68 -19.27 18.37
N GLU A 187 -14.41 -20.22 18.96
CA GLU A 187 -13.85 -21.30 19.77
C GLU A 187 -13.05 -22.31 18.95
N ARG A 188 -13.37 -22.43 17.67
CA ARG A 188 -12.76 -23.41 16.79
C ARG A 188 -11.69 -22.84 15.86
N ARG A 189 -11.51 -21.51 15.91
CA ARG A 189 -10.63 -20.79 14.97
C ARG A 189 -9.20 -21.35 14.95
N LEU A 190 -8.65 -21.69 16.12
CA LEU A 190 -7.34 -22.33 16.22
C LEU A 190 -7.30 -23.70 15.52
N GLN A 191 -8.32 -24.54 15.75
CA GLN A 191 -8.41 -25.85 15.11
C GLN A 191 -8.56 -25.72 13.57
N SER A 192 -9.32 -24.71 13.12
CA SER A 192 -9.47 -24.43 11.69
C SER A 192 -8.13 -23.98 11.07
N LEU A 193 -7.32 -23.18 11.80
CA LEU A 193 -5.97 -22.84 11.38
C LEU A 193 -5.07 -24.06 11.31
N GLU A 194 -5.07 -24.93 12.32
CA GLU A 194 -4.28 -26.18 12.29
C GLU A 194 -4.65 -27.08 11.10
N MET A 195 -5.95 -27.22 10.82
CA MET A 195 -6.41 -27.97 9.66
C MET A 195 -5.88 -27.36 8.36
N ALA A 196 -5.97 -26.03 8.22
CA ALA A 196 -5.46 -25.33 7.04
C ALA A 196 -3.93 -25.46 6.91
N LEU A 197 -3.16 -25.35 8.00
CA LEU A 197 -1.70 -25.54 7.98
C LEU A 197 -1.31 -26.97 7.54
N LYS A 198 -2.04 -27.99 8.01
CA LYS A 198 -1.81 -29.38 7.65
C LYS A 198 -2.15 -29.67 6.18
N GLU A 199 -3.19 -29.04 5.69
CA GLU A 199 -3.70 -29.23 4.31
C GLU A 199 -2.84 -28.47 3.28
N PHE A 200 -2.61 -27.18 3.48
CA PHE A 200 -1.85 -26.35 2.55
C PHE A 200 -0.34 -26.56 2.63
N LYS A 201 0.18 -27.06 3.75
CA LYS A 201 1.63 -27.27 4.00
C LYS A 201 2.47 -26.05 3.55
N PRO A 202 2.17 -24.85 4.07
CA PRO A 202 2.85 -23.64 3.61
C PRO A 202 4.35 -23.71 3.84
N PHE A 203 5.13 -23.32 2.82
CA PHE A 203 6.57 -23.23 2.94
C PHE A 203 6.96 -22.03 3.81
N MET A 204 6.29 -20.89 3.60
CA MET A 204 6.48 -19.66 4.36
C MET A 204 5.15 -18.94 4.47
N ALA A 205 4.72 -18.61 5.69
CA ALA A 205 3.41 -17.99 5.89
C ALA A 205 3.41 -16.85 6.91
N MET A 206 2.59 -15.84 6.63
CA MET A 206 2.22 -14.80 7.58
C MET A 206 0.79 -15.03 8.10
N ILE A 207 0.61 -14.92 9.42
CA ILE A 207 -0.67 -15.13 10.10
C ILE A 207 -1.08 -13.82 10.77
N PHE A 208 -2.16 -13.21 10.29
CA PHE A 208 -2.59 -11.88 10.71
C PHE A 208 -3.66 -11.95 11.80
N CYS A 209 -3.38 -11.28 12.93
CA CYS A 209 -4.30 -11.09 14.04
C CYS A 209 -4.76 -9.62 14.14
N LYS A 210 -5.95 -9.41 14.71
CA LYS A 210 -6.57 -8.07 14.86
C LYS A 210 -5.93 -7.19 15.92
N SER A 211 -5.24 -7.79 16.90
CA SER A 211 -4.58 -7.08 17.99
C SER A 211 -3.32 -7.82 18.45
N LYS A 212 -2.47 -7.14 19.21
CA LYS A 212 -1.26 -7.72 19.80
C LYS A 212 -1.54 -8.80 20.84
N GLU A 213 -2.59 -8.62 21.62
CA GLU A 213 -3.05 -9.60 22.63
C GLU A 213 -3.46 -10.90 21.93
N ARG A 214 -4.23 -10.76 20.83
CA ARG A 214 -4.64 -11.90 20.03
C ARG A 214 -3.47 -12.59 19.33
N ALA A 215 -2.47 -11.82 18.92
CA ALA A 215 -1.25 -12.36 18.33
C ALA A 215 -0.42 -13.14 19.35
N ASN A 216 -0.29 -12.63 20.59
CA ASN A 216 0.38 -13.34 21.68
C ASN A 216 -0.34 -14.65 22.03
N GLU A 217 -1.67 -14.61 22.20
CA GLU A 217 -2.48 -15.80 22.46
C GLU A 217 -2.28 -16.89 21.38
N LEU A 218 -2.33 -16.48 20.10
CA LEU A 218 -2.12 -17.40 18.99
C LEU A 218 -0.70 -17.95 18.95
N TYR A 219 0.30 -17.12 19.18
CA TYR A 219 1.70 -17.52 19.25
C TYR A 219 1.93 -18.57 20.32
N ASP A 220 1.46 -18.34 21.56
CA ASP A 220 1.59 -19.27 22.67
C ASP A 220 0.89 -20.61 22.35
N ASN A 221 -0.29 -20.58 21.77
CA ASN A 221 -0.99 -21.78 21.33
C ASN A 221 -0.22 -22.55 20.24
N MET A 222 0.35 -21.87 19.24
CA MET A 222 1.13 -22.51 18.19
C MET A 222 2.43 -23.12 18.73
N VAL A 223 3.12 -22.44 19.67
CA VAL A 223 4.29 -22.98 20.35
C VAL A 223 3.93 -24.25 21.15
N ASN A 224 2.83 -24.23 21.88
CA ASN A 224 2.33 -25.41 22.63
C ASN A 224 1.99 -26.58 21.71
N LEU A 225 1.53 -26.30 20.49
CA LEU A 225 1.29 -27.28 19.42
C LEU A 225 2.56 -27.68 18.66
N ARG A 226 3.75 -27.20 19.09
CA ARG A 226 5.08 -27.49 18.54
C ARG A 226 5.30 -27.02 17.11
N TYR A 227 4.62 -25.92 16.71
CA TYR A 227 4.97 -25.24 15.48
C TYR A 227 6.22 -24.39 15.65
N ASP A 228 7.07 -24.37 14.63
CA ASP A 228 8.19 -23.43 14.57
C ASP A 228 7.67 -22.07 14.08
N VAL A 229 7.44 -21.16 15.02
CA VAL A 229 6.72 -19.90 14.83
C VAL A 229 7.38 -18.78 15.62
N GLU A 230 7.37 -17.58 15.06
CA GLU A 230 7.75 -16.35 15.75
C GLU A 230 6.60 -15.33 15.69
N ILE A 231 6.68 -14.35 16.56
CA ILE A 231 5.67 -13.28 16.65
C ILE A 231 6.29 -11.92 16.44
N LEU A 232 5.53 -11.02 15.76
CA LEU A 232 5.96 -9.65 15.53
C LEU A 232 4.80 -8.67 15.74
N HIS A 233 4.94 -7.76 16.72
CA HIS A 233 4.00 -6.66 16.96
C HIS A 233 4.69 -5.40 17.50
N GLY A 234 3.93 -4.30 17.63
CA GLY A 234 4.47 -2.98 17.93
C GLY A 234 5.20 -2.81 19.27
N ASP A 235 4.99 -3.72 20.24
CA ASP A 235 5.63 -3.63 21.57
C ASP A 235 7.10 -4.09 21.55
N PHE A 236 7.56 -4.71 20.48
CA PHE A 236 8.97 -5.11 20.38
C PHE A 236 9.87 -3.93 20.04
N SER A 237 11.06 -3.91 20.66
CA SER A 237 12.10 -2.95 20.30
C SER A 237 12.47 -3.10 18.82
N GLN A 238 12.95 -2.02 18.21
CA GLN A 238 13.32 -2.02 16.80
C GLN A 238 14.36 -3.09 16.46
N ASN A 239 15.40 -3.22 17.27
CA ASN A 239 16.45 -4.23 17.08
C ASN A 239 15.87 -5.66 17.10
N LYS A 240 14.90 -5.93 17.99
CA LYS A 240 14.23 -7.24 18.05
C LYS A 240 13.40 -7.49 16.79
N ARG A 241 12.68 -6.47 16.32
CA ARG A 241 11.89 -6.54 15.08
C ARG A 241 12.76 -6.84 13.86
N GLU A 242 13.86 -6.11 13.70
CA GLU A 242 14.83 -6.32 12.61
C GLU A 242 15.44 -7.73 12.65
N ASN A 243 15.79 -8.22 13.83
CA ASN A 243 16.34 -9.57 14.00
C ASN A 243 15.30 -10.64 13.62
N ILE A 244 14.05 -10.52 14.09
CA ILE A 244 12.97 -11.45 13.73
C ILE A 244 12.77 -11.45 12.21
N MET A 245 12.73 -10.26 11.60
CA MET A 245 12.56 -10.11 10.17
C MET A 245 13.71 -10.70 9.35
N LYS A 246 14.95 -10.48 9.80
CA LYS A 246 16.14 -11.09 9.19
C LYS A 246 16.04 -12.61 9.23
N ARG A 247 15.76 -13.18 10.40
CA ARG A 247 15.61 -14.63 10.58
C ARG A 247 14.47 -15.21 9.74
N PHE A 248 13.36 -14.48 9.57
CA PHE A 248 12.25 -14.90 8.73
C PHE A 248 12.64 -14.92 7.25
N ARG A 249 13.31 -13.88 6.74
CA ARG A 249 13.88 -13.87 5.37
C ARG A 249 14.89 -15.00 5.14
N GLU A 250 15.66 -15.35 6.15
CA GLU A 250 16.63 -16.47 6.12
C GLU A 250 15.96 -17.85 6.30
N LEU A 251 14.62 -17.91 6.33
CA LEU A 251 13.84 -19.16 6.50
C LEU A 251 14.20 -19.93 7.77
N LYS A 252 14.56 -19.23 8.86
CA LYS A 252 14.86 -19.86 10.15
C LYS A 252 13.63 -20.41 10.85
N PHE A 253 12.47 -19.98 10.48
CA PHE A 253 11.15 -20.47 10.90
C PHE A 253 10.12 -20.19 9.79
N PRO A 254 9.10 -21.06 9.59
CA PRO A 254 8.16 -20.93 8.48
C PRO A 254 6.96 -20.01 8.80
N PHE A 255 6.64 -19.76 10.07
CA PHE A 255 5.41 -19.07 10.45
C PHE A 255 5.70 -17.79 11.22
N LEU A 256 5.14 -16.67 10.74
CA LEU A 256 5.20 -15.39 11.43
C LEU A 256 3.79 -14.92 11.81
N VAL A 257 3.49 -14.90 13.11
CA VAL A 257 2.26 -14.29 13.64
C VAL A 257 2.48 -12.79 13.78
N THR A 258 1.54 -11.99 13.25
CA THR A 258 1.73 -10.54 13.23
C THR A 258 0.40 -9.77 13.28
N THR A 259 0.50 -8.44 13.43
CA THR A 259 -0.61 -7.51 13.32
C THR A 259 -0.45 -6.62 12.09
N ASP A 260 -1.51 -5.95 11.64
CA ASP A 260 -1.47 -5.07 10.48
C ASP A 260 -0.37 -4.01 10.56
N ILE A 261 -0.25 -3.35 11.71
CA ILE A 261 0.72 -2.27 11.92
C ILE A 261 2.16 -2.77 11.76
N SER A 262 2.44 -3.97 12.25
CA SER A 262 3.80 -4.51 12.26
C SER A 262 4.23 -5.16 10.95
N ALA A 263 3.27 -5.63 10.17
CA ALA A 263 3.52 -6.27 8.87
C ALA A 263 3.64 -5.29 7.71
N ARG A 264 3.30 -4.02 7.93
CA ARG A 264 3.34 -3.01 6.88
C ARG A 264 4.75 -2.54 6.57
N GLY A 265 4.95 -2.13 5.33
CA GLY A 265 6.27 -1.70 4.85
C GLY A 265 7.31 -2.82 4.78
N MET A 266 6.93 -4.07 5.08
CA MET A 266 7.84 -5.20 4.97
C MET A 266 7.76 -5.79 3.57
N ASP A 267 8.86 -5.71 2.87
CA ASP A 267 9.05 -6.46 1.63
C ASP A 267 9.74 -7.78 1.96
N ILE A 268 9.00 -8.85 1.78
CA ILE A 268 9.49 -10.21 2.02
C ILE A 268 9.06 -11.03 0.82
N ASP A 269 10.05 -11.51 0.10
CA ASP A 269 9.84 -12.46 -0.97
C ASP A 269 9.66 -13.87 -0.42
N GLY A 270 9.03 -14.74 -1.21
CA GLY A 270 8.88 -16.14 -0.87
C GLY A 270 7.74 -16.48 0.10
N ILE A 271 6.91 -15.51 0.51
CA ILE A 271 5.70 -15.80 1.28
C ILE A 271 4.71 -16.53 0.38
N THR A 272 4.52 -17.81 0.64
CA THR A 272 3.60 -18.66 -0.14
C THR A 272 2.16 -18.53 0.32
N HIS A 273 1.94 -18.25 1.61
CA HIS A 273 0.61 -18.23 2.19
C HIS A 273 0.39 -17.03 3.12
N VAL A 274 -0.80 -16.48 3.08
CA VAL A 274 -1.31 -15.50 4.03
C VAL A 274 -2.54 -16.07 4.72
N PHE A 275 -2.52 -16.09 6.04
CA PHE A 275 -3.67 -16.48 6.85
C PHE A 275 -4.24 -15.26 7.56
N ASN A 276 -5.45 -14.85 7.23
CA ASN A 276 -6.21 -13.87 8.00
C ASN A 276 -6.89 -14.62 9.16
N TYR A 277 -6.18 -14.78 10.28
CA TYR A 277 -6.72 -15.40 11.48
C TYR A 277 -7.91 -14.62 12.01
N ASP A 278 -7.84 -13.30 11.96
CA ASP A 278 -8.96 -12.38 12.18
C ASP A 278 -9.17 -11.51 10.93
N ILE A 279 -10.44 -11.26 10.58
CA ILE A 279 -10.80 -10.41 9.44
C ILE A 279 -10.55 -8.94 9.80
N PRO A 280 -9.86 -8.16 8.97
CA PRO A 280 -9.59 -6.77 9.24
C PRO A 280 -10.86 -5.92 9.13
N ARG A 281 -10.94 -4.84 9.93
CA ARG A 281 -12.07 -3.90 9.88
C ARG A 281 -12.08 -3.05 8.62
N GLN A 282 -10.90 -2.67 8.15
CA GLN A 282 -10.72 -1.84 6.95
C GLN A 282 -10.37 -2.73 5.77
N ILE A 283 -10.94 -2.41 4.62
CA ILE A 283 -10.78 -3.20 3.38
C ILE A 283 -9.35 -3.10 2.86
N GLU A 284 -8.75 -1.93 3.00
CA GLU A 284 -7.37 -1.64 2.63
C GLU A 284 -6.40 -2.61 3.32
N TYR A 285 -6.65 -2.93 4.59
CA TYR A 285 -5.82 -3.90 5.32
C TYR A 285 -5.93 -5.30 4.74
N TYR A 286 -7.12 -5.70 4.29
CA TYR A 286 -7.28 -6.97 3.60
C TYR A 286 -6.41 -7.07 2.35
N ILE A 287 -6.46 -6.05 1.50
CA ILE A 287 -5.67 -5.96 0.27
C ILE A 287 -4.17 -6.01 0.59
N HIS A 288 -3.72 -5.22 1.56
CA HIS A 288 -2.31 -5.18 1.97
C HIS A 288 -1.82 -6.50 2.57
N ARG A 289 -2.66 -7.24 3.32
CA ARG A 289 -2.33 -8.56 3.86
C ARG A 289 -2.19 -9.58 2.74
N VAL A 290 -3.21 -9.68 1.90
CA VAL A 290 -3.25 -10.64 0.78
C VAL A 290 -2.08 -10.38 -0.18
N GLY A 291 -1.76 -9.12 -0.46
CA GLY A 291 -0.62 -8.72 -1.28
C GLY A 291 0.77 -8.97 -0.66
N ARG A 292 0.88 -9.65 0.50
CA ARG A 292 2.17 -10.17 1.00
C ARG A 292 2.59 -11.44 0.28
N THR A 293 1.67 -12.15 -0.36
CA THR A 293 1.97 -13.32 -1.21
C THR A 293 1.69 -12.99 -2.67
N GLY A 294 2.03 -13.87 -3.59
CA GLY A 294 1.78 -13.70 -5.03
C GLY A 294 2.59 -12.58 -5.68
N ARG A 295 3.77 -12.26 -5.16
CA ARG A 295 4.66 -11.21 -5.69
C ARG A 295 5.53 -11.72 -6.83
N ALA A 296 6.06 -10.81 -7.63
CA ALA A 296 6.97 -11.09 -8.74
C ALA A 296 6.46 -12.13 -9.76
N GLY A 297 5.13 -12.23 -9.92
CA GLY A 297 4.51 -13.20 -10.85
C GLY A 297 4.34 -14.61 -10.26
N GLU A 298 4.73 -14.83 -9.01
CA GLU A 298 4.51 -16.11 -8.33
C GLU A 298 3.06 -16.29 -7.88
N LYS A 299 2.66 -17.54 -7.66
CA LYS A 299 1.33 -17.87 -7.16
C LYS A 299 1.32 -17.82 -5.63
N GLY A 300 0.28 -17.20 -5.06
CA GLY A 300 0.06 -17.14 -3.63
C GLY A 300 -1.29 -17.73 -3.21
N ILE A 301 -1.41 -18.02 -1.91
CA ILE A 301 -2.67 -18.49 -1.32
C ILE A 301 -3.02 -17.60 -0.13
N ALA A 302 -4.26 -17.11 -0.07
CA ALA A 302 -4.78 -16.37 1.07
C ALA A 302 -6.00 -17.09 1.67
N VAL A 303 -5.92 -17.42 2.94
CA VAL A 303 -6.97 -18.10 3.69
C VAL A 303 -7.52 -17.17 4.75
N SER A 304 -8.84 -16.99 4.77
CA SER A 304 -9.52 -16.09 5.71
C SER A 304 -10.47 -16.87 6.60
N PHE A 305 -10.23 -16.86 7.91
CA PHE A 305 -11.13 -17.50 8.88
C PHE A 305 -12.23 -16.55 9.26
N VAL A 306 -13.47 -16.95 9.02
CA VAL A 306 -14.65 -16.08 9.15
C VAL A 306 -15.67 -16.70 10.11
N SER A 307 -15.85 -16.07 11.25
CA SER A 307 -16.93 -16.39 12.19
C SER A 307 -18.26 -15.76 11.74
N ASP A 308 -19.36 -16.19 12.32
CA ASP A 308 -20.69 -15.64 11.96
C ASP A 308 -20.78 -14.12 12.16
N LYS A 309 -20.06 -13.57 13.15
CA LYS A 309 -20.01 -12.13 13.41
C LYS A 309 -19.25 -11.35 12.33
N GLU A 310 -18.39 -12.01 11.55
CA GLU A 310 -17.52 -11.38 10.55
C GLU A 310 -18.03 -11.55 9.11
N VAL A 311 -19.12 -12.30 8.90
CA VAL A 311 -19.68 -12.57 7.56
C VAL A 311 -19.99 -11.31 6.79
N GLU A 312 -20.66 -10.35 7.42
CA GLU A 312 -21.04 -9.11 6.78
C GLU A 312 -19.80 -8.27 6.42
N GLN A 313 -18.76 -8.31 7.25
CA GLN A 313 -17.50 -7.65 6.95
C GLN A 313 -16.82 -8.31 5.74
N MET A 314 -16.80 -9.64 5.68
CA MET A 314 -16.22 -10.37 4.56
C MET A 314 -16.98 -10.13 3.25
N LYS A 315 -18.32 -10.06 3.29
CA LYS A 315 -19.14 -9.68 2.13
C LYS A 315 -18.82 -8.26 1.63
N LYS A 316 -18.60 -7.30 2.56
CA LYS A 316 -18.19 -5.94 2.18
C LYS A 316 -16.84 -5.94 1.48
N ILE A 317 -15.87 -6.70 2.00
CA ILE A 317 -14.55 -6.87 1.38
C ILE A 317 -14.70 -7.43 -0.04
N GLN A 318 -15.39 -8.56 -0.20
CA GLN A 318 -15.61 -9.19 -1.52
C GLN A 318 -16.28 -8.23 -2.51
N LYS A 319 -17.29 -7.49 -2.06
CA LYS A 319 -18.00 -6.51 -2.91
C LYS A 319 -17.10 -5.37 -3.37
N THR A 320 -16.27 -4.84 -2.48
CA THR A 320 -15.40 -3.68 -2.80
C THR A 320 -14.20 -4.11 -3.66
N VAL A 321 -13.64 -5.28 -3.39
CA VAL A 321 -12.54 -5.84 -4.18
C VAL A 321 -13.04 -6.40 -5.53
N GLY A 322 -14.35 -6.60 -5.69
CA GLY A 322 -14.94 -7.09 -6.95
C GLY A 322 -14.77 -8.60 -7.17
N ILE A 323 -14.42 -9.37 -6.13
CA ILE A 323 -14.16 -10.80 -6.23
C ILE A 323 -15.21 -11.64 -5.47
N SER A 324 -15.42 -12.86 -5.93
CA SER A 324 -16.17 -13.88 -5.20
C SER A 324 -15.20 -14.94 -4.71
N ILE A 325 -15.06 -15.06 -3.39
CA ILE A 325 -14.12 -15.99 -2.77
C ILE A 325 -14.88 -17.26 -2.41
N PRO A 326 -14.42 -18.46 -2.81
CA PRO A 326 -15.05 -19.72 -2.44
C PRO A 326 -15.00 -19.92 -0.92
N GLU A 327 -16.12 -20.43 -0.38
CA GLU A 327 -16.28 -20.69 1.05
C GLU A 327 -16.27 -22.20 1.33
N VAL A 328 -15.54 -22.59 2.35
CA VAL A 328 -15.56 -23.93 2.93
C VAL A 328 -15.93 -23.87 4.39
N TYR A 329 -16.42 -24.96 4.92
CA TYR A 329 -16.84 -25.05 6.32
C TYR A 329 -15.91 -26.00 7.08
N ASP A 330 -15.43 -25.57 8.23
CA ASP A 330 -14.67 -26.39 9.17
C ASP A 330 -15.46 -27.65 9.59
N ARG A 331 -16.78 -27.48 9.84
CA ARG A 331 -17.71 -28.59 10.01
C ARG A 331 -18.94 -28.36 9.15
N SER A 332 -19.13 -29.21 8.15
CA SER A 332 -20.38 -29.31 7.43
C SER A 332 -21.01 -30.67 7.71
N PRO A 333 -22.34 -30.75 7.95
CA PRO A 333 -23.08 -31.99 7.90
C PRO A 333 -22.99 -32.66 6.52
N ASP A 334 -22.79 -31.86 5.47
CA ASP A 334 -22.56 -32.30 4.11
C ASP A 334 -21.05 -32.50 3.89
N GLU A 335 -20.61 -33.77 3.76
CA GLU A 335 -19.21 -34.10 3.53
C GLU A 335 -18.63 -33.43 2.28
N ARG A 336 -19.47 -33.11 1.28
CA ARG A 336 -19.07 -32.39 0.05
C ARG A 336 -18.72 -30.92 0.28
N LYS A 337 -19.13 -30.35 1.42
CA LYS A 337 -18.79 -28.97 1.85
C LYS A 337 -17.71 -28.95 2.92
N ARG A 338 -17.24 -30.10 3.37
CA ARG A 338 -16.05 -30.17 4.22
C ARG A 338 -14.84 -29.67 3.44
N MET A 339 -13.86 -29.16 4.16
CA MET A 339 -12.62 -28.64 3.60
C MET A 339 -11.89 -29.70 2.76
N ASN A 340 -12.32 -29.87 1.52
CA ASN A 340 -11.58 -30.57 0.49
C ASN A 340 -10.94 -29.51 -0.41
N ILE A 341 -9.73 -29.14 -0.05
CA ILE A 341 -8.98 -28.05 -0.64
C ILE A 341 -8.52 -28.38 -2.05
N GLU A 342 -8.28 -29.66 -2.38
CA GLU A 342 -7.91 -30.06 -3.73
C GLU A 342 -8.99 -29.65 -4.75
N THR A 343 -10.25 -29.85 -4.43
CA THR A 343 -11.37 -29.44 -5.28
C THR A 343 -11.49 -27.92 -5.43
N LEU A 344 -11.06 -27.16 -4.40
CA LEU A 344 -11.04 -25.70 -4.44
C LEU A 344 -9.82 -25.15 -5.20
N LEU A 345 -8.71 -25.88 -5.17
CA LEU A 345 -7.49 -25.50 -5.88
C LEU A 345 -7.62 -25.77 -7.40
N GLU A 346 -8.47 -26.67 -7.83
CA GLU A 346 -8.75 -26.98 -9.25
C GLU A 346 -9.84 -26.09 -9.87
N GLY A 347 -10.72 -25.51 -9.05
CA GLY A 347 -11.82 -24.66 -9.51
C GLY A 347 -11.34 -23.32 -10.06
N LYS A 348 -11.61 -23.02 -11.32
CA LYS A 348 -11.46 -21.66 -11.89
C LYS A 348 -12.32 -20.70 -11.08
N VAL A 349 -11.70 -19.70 -10.48
CA VAL A 349 -12.41 -18.56 -9.89
C VAL A 349 -13.28 -17.94 -10.97
N LYS A 350 -14.61 -18.07 -10.85
CA LYS A 350 -15.52 -17.35 -11.73
C LYS A 350 -15.49 -15.89 -11.34
N THR A 351 -14.64 -15.12 -11.96
CA THR A 351 -14.74 -13.66 -11.96
C THR A 351 -16.07 -13.29 -12.61
N LYS A 352 -17.01 -12.77 -11.85
CA LYS A 352 -18.16 -12.07 -12.44
C LYS A 352 -17.59 -10.84 -13.13
N GLU A 353 -17.66 -10.79 -14.46
CA GLU A 353 -17.45 -9.55 -15.19
C GLU A 353 -18.42 -8.48 -14.63
N VAL A 354 -17.93 -7.62 -13.79
CA VAL A 354 -18.63 -6.41 -13.41
C VAL A 354 -18.49 -5.46 -14.59
N ARG A 355 -19.45 -5.52 -15.53
CA ARG A 355 -19.55 -4.52 -16.59
C ARG A 355 -19.83 -3.18 -15.95
N TYR A 356 -18.80 -2.39 -15.74
CA TYR A 356 -18.94 -0.97 -15.49
C TYR A 356 -19.65 -0.34 -16.71
N ARG A 357 -20.91 0.09 -16.53
CA ARG A 357 -21.55 0.97 -17.49
C ARG A 357 -20.68 2.23 -17.58
N LYS A 358 -19.91 2.35 -18.67
CA LYS A 358 -19.34 3.63 -19.08
C LYS A 358 -20.53 4.59 -19.18
N THR A 359 -20.61 5.54 -18.28
CA THR A 359 -21.44 6.71 -18.46
C THR A 359 -20.84 7.49 -19.62
N THR A 360 -21.33 7.20 -20.82
CA THR A 360 -21.07 8.01 -21.99
C THR A 360 -21.58 9.40 -21.69
N LYS A 361 -20.67 10.34 -21.49
CA LYS A 361 -20.99 11.77 -21.52
C LYS A 361 -21.73 12.04 -22.83
N SER A 362 -22.99 12.40 -22.70
CA SER A 362 -23.81 12.90 -23.81
C SER A 362 -23.08 14.05 -24.53
N LYS A 363 -22.76 13.85 -25.79
CA LYS A 363 -22.35 14.94 -26.67
C LYS A 363 -23.50 15.98 -26.70
N PRO A 364 -23.19 17.29 -26.68
CA PRO A 364 -24.23 18.30 -26.90
C PRO A 364 -24.76 18.15 -28.32
N SER A 365 -26.08 17.99 -28.44
CA SER A 365 -26.79 17.96 -29.69
C SER A 365 -26.67 19.32 -30.37
N LEU A 366 -26.04 19.36 -31.53
CA LEU A 366 -26.13 20.46 -32.48
C LEU A 366 -27.60 20.56 -32.94
N VAL A 367 -28.27 21.58 -32.48
CA VAL A 367 -29.62 21.96 -32.94
C VAL A 367 -29.51 22.42 -34.38
N ASN A 368 -30.12 21.66 -35.27
CA ASN A 368 -30.37 22.03 -36.67
C ASN A 368 -31.16 23.34 -36.76
N ALA A 369 -30.51 24.40 -37.21
CA ALA A 369 -31.23 25.58 -37.72
C ALA A 369 -31.74 25.25 -39.12
N ARG A 370 -33.03 24.97 -39.21
CA ARG A 370 -33.77 24.85 -40.47
C ARG A 370 -33.81 26.18 -41.18
N LYS A 371 -33.35 26.18 -42.42
CA LYS A 371 -33.62 27.20 -43.45
C LYS A 371 -35.13 27.37 -43.62
N SER A 372 -35.62 28.62 -43.48
CA SER A 372 -36.85 29.07 -44.14
C SER A 372 -36.49 30.19 -45.08
N GLY A 373 -36.59 29.90 -46.35
CA GLY A 373 -36.45 30.89 -47.38
C GLY A 373 -37.72 31.74 -47.49
N LYS A 374 -37.54 33.02 -47.76
CA LYS A 374 -38.51 33.79 -48.52
C LYS A 374 -37.82 34.86 -49.35
N LYS A 375 -38.32 34.91 -50.57
CA LYS A 375 -37.96 35.63 -51.77
C LYS A 375 -38.07 37.13 -51.66
N ARG A 376 -37.26 37.80 -52.51
CA ARG A 376 -37.52 39.02 -53.30
C ARG A 376 -37.77 40.34 -52.53
N THR A 377 -37.06 41.41 -52.80
CA THR A 377 -37.11 42.23 -54.07
C THR A 377 -35.98 43.29 -54.01
N ASN A 378 -35.29 43.42 -55.08
CA ASN A 378 -34.62 44.70 -55.46
C ASN A 378 -35.64 45.67 -55.99
N PRO A 379 -35.51 46.99 -55.93
CA PRO A 379 -34.56 47.71 -56.79
C PRO A 379 -34.09 49.12 -56.31
N ARG A 380 -32.99 49.54 -56.94
CA ARG A 380 -32.68 50.89 -57.47
C ARG A 380 -32.26 52.07 -56.58
N LYS A 381 -31.02 52.52 -56.96
CA LYS A 381 -30.62 53.88 -57.35
C LYS A 381 -30.55 55.01 -56.33
N GLY A 382 -29.45 55.70 -56.43
CA GLY A 382 -29.30 57.13 -56.27
C GLY A 382 -28.10 57.49 -55.44
N SER A 383 -26.98 57.73 -56.05
CA SER A 383 -26.27 58.95 -56.40
C SER A 383 -26.06 59.93 -55.24
N ALA A 384 -24.81 60.37 -55.17
CA ALA A 384 -24.28 61.69 -54.76
C ALA A 384 -24.36 61.97 -53.27
N GLU A 385 -23.28 62.21 -52.55
CA GLU A 385 -22.18 63.20 -52.69
C GLU A 385 -20.96 62.66 -51.91
#